data_2070f69600ff986e2ca8e079226afea2
#
_entry.id   2070f69600ff986e2ca8e079226afea2
#
_cell.length_a   1.000
_cell.length_b   1.000
_cell.length_c   1.000
_cell.angle_alpha   90.00
_cell.angle_beta   90.00
_cell.angle_gamma   90.00
#
_symmetry.space_group_name_H-M   'P 1'
#
loop_
_entity.id
_entity.type
_entity.pdbx_description
1 polymer ?
#
loop_
_entity_poly.entity_id
_entity_poly.type
_entity_poly.pdbx_seq_one_letter_code
_entity_poly.pdbx_strand_id
1 'polypeptide(L)'
;MSRQIPGLYRIRQFLRAVRAQGASAEELEMVQTILNPDQMAVFRCLPPYDQRHSLEVLAALRAAGYEETAVLAAALLHDAAKTRMRLRHRALVVLVRALAPGLAERWSRGNGTGWTAPFVIAAHHAEWGAETAARAGSHPLTIALIRRHHAPLPADPPSSGQGEEDEADALTEEDRLLAAFQAADDDS
;
A
#
# COMPACT_ATOMS: atom_id res chain seq x y z
N MET A 1 -9.72 7.60 25.35
CA MET A 1 -8.97 7.87 24.11
C MET A 1 -7.51 8.12 24.46
N SER A 2 -6.67 7.08 24.43
CA SER A 2 -5.23 7.19 24.76
C SER A 2 -4.51 7.78 23.56
N ARG A 3 -4.00 9.00 23.69
CA ARG A 3 -3.08 9.61 22.73
C ARG A 3 -1.83 8.72 22.66
N GLN A 4 -1.72 7.90 21.64
CA GLN A 4 -0.49 7.17 21.37
C GLN A 4 0.59 8.19 21.00
N ILE A 5 1.72 8.16 21.71
CA ILE A 5 2.89 9.00 21.42
C ILE A 5 3.43 8.54 20.05
N PRO A 6 3.46 9.40 19.01
CA PRO A 6 3.79 8.99 17.64
C PRO A 6 5.13 8.25 17.51
N GLY A 7 6.10 8.56 18.37
CA GLY A 7 7.42 7.92 18.39
C GLY A 7 7.38 6.47 18.90
N LEU A 8 6.59 6.17 19.93
CA LEU A 8 6.49 4.81 20.49
C LEU A 8 5.79 3.85 19.53
N TYR A 9 4.77 4.33 18.83
CA TYR A 9 4.07 3.57 17.80
C TYR A 9 5.03 3.14 16.67
N ARG A 10 5.85 4.06 16.17
CA ARG A 10 6.83 3.79 15.11
C ARG A 10 7.95 2.83 15.55
N ILE A 11 8.37 2.91 16.81
CA ILE A 11 9.33 1.95 17.38
C ILE A 11 8.71 0.54 17.46
N ARG A 12 7.47 0.42 17.92
CA ARG A 12 6.74 -0.86 17.96
C ARG A 12 6.56 -1.45 16.56
N GLN A 13 6.18 -0.65 15.60
CA GLN A 13 6.05 -1.04 14.19
C GLN A 13 7.40 -1.54 13.63
N PHE A 14 8.50 -0.81 13.92
CA PHE A 14 9.84 -1.25 13.53
C PHE A 14 10.25 -2.58 14.19
N LEU A 15 9.96 -2.77 15.48
CA LEU A 15 10.27 -4.02 16.18
C LEU A 15 9.41 -5.20 15.68
N ARG A 16 8.15 -4.96 15.32
CA ARG A 16 7.30 -5.95 14.63
C ARG A 16 7.93 -6.33 13.29
N ALA A 17 8.34 -5.34 12.49
CA ALA A 17 8.96 -5.57 11.20
C ALA A 17 10.25 -6.42 11.30
N VAL A 18 11.09 -6.18 12.29
CA VAL A 18 12.34 -6.96 12.52
C VAL A 18 12.04 -8.41 12.89
N ARG A 19 10.90 -8.69 13.54
CA ARG A 19 10.50 -10.02 14.01
C ARG A 19 9.48 -10.70 13.12
N ALA A 20 9.01 -10.03 12.07
CA ALA A 20 7.98 -10.58 11.21
C ALA A 20 8.47 -11.87 10.55
N GLN A 21 7.68 -12.91 10.70
CA GLN A 21 7.80 -14.14 9.92
C GLN A 21 7.00 -13.94 8.62
N GLY A 22 7.50 -14.49 7.53
CA GLY A 22 6.77 -14.50 6.26
C GLY A 22 5.44 -15.26 6.36
N ALA A 23 4.74 -15.33 5.26
CA ALA A 23 3.50 -16.10 5.18
C ALA A 23 3.73 -17.58 5.53
N SER A 24 2.85 -18.17 6.33
CA SER A 24 2.83 -19.61 6.62
C SER A 24 2.43 -20.42 5.39
N ALA A 25 2.60 -21.74 5.42
CA ALA A 25 2.15 -22.61 4.34
C ALA A 25 0.64 -22.49 4.07
N GLU A 26 -0.17 -22.45 5.12
CA GLU A 26 -1.62 -22.29 5.04
C GLU A 26 -2.02 -20.93 4.44
N GLU A 27 -1.32 -19.87 4.85
CA GLU A 27 -1.53 -18.53 4.28
C GLU A 27 -1.12 -18.47 2.80
N LEU A 28 -0.04 -19.14 2.41
CA LEU A 28 0.35 -19.26 1.01
C LEU A 28 -0.66 -20.02 0.17
N GLU A 29 -1.27 -21.09 0.71
CA GLU A 29 -2.38 -21.81 0.05
C GLU A 29 -3.59 -20.89 -0.16
N MET A 30 -3.96 -20.13 0.86
CA MET A 30 -5.05 -19.14 0.76
C MET A 30 -4.71 -18.06 -0.28
N VAL A 31 -3.50 -17.51 -0.29
CA VAL A 31 -3.06 -16.51 -1.29
C VAL A 31 -3.12 -17.06 -2.72
N GLN A 32 -2.80 -18.34 -2.93
CA GLN A 32 -2.91 -19.01 -4.23
C GLN A 32 -4.34 -19.10 -4.76
N THR A 33 -5.36 -19.00 -3.91
CA THR A 33 -6.76 -18.95 -4.38
C THR A 33 -7.15 -17.59 -4.94
N ILE A 34 -6.35 -16.54 -4.65
CA ILE A 34 -6.60 -15.15 -5.05
C ILE A 34 -5.69 -14.76 -6.22
N LEU A 35 -4.41 -15.14 -6.14
CA LEU A 35 -3.39 -14.73 -7.09
C LEU A 35 -3.15 -15.77 -8.17
N ASN A 36 -2.95 -15.32 -9.41
CA ASN A 36 -2.45 -16.16 -10.49
C ASN A 36 -0.95 -16.55 -10.25
N PRO A 37 -0.36 -17.50 -10.99
CA PRO A 37 1.02 -17.93 -10.79
C PRO A 37 2.06 -16.83 -10.85
N ASP A 38 1.92 -15.86 -11.77
CA ASP A 38 2.88 -14.76 -11.92
C ASP A 38 2.75 -13.74 -10.79
N GLN A 39 1.53 -13.42 -10.37
CA GLN A 39 1.26 -12.62 -9.18
C GLN A 39 1.79 -13.30 -7.91
N MET A 40 1.62 -14.61 -7.79
CA MET A 40 2.14 -15.40 -6.68
C MET A 40 3.67 -15.36 -6.62
N ALA A 41 4.35 -15.37 -7.79
CA ALA A 41 5.80 -15.18 -7.85
C ALA A 41 6.20 -13.80 -7.33
N VAL A 42 5.46 -12.74 -7.67
CA VAL A 42 5.68 -11.39 -7.12
C VAL A 42 5.50 -11.37 -5.61
N PHE A 43 4.40 -11.92 -5.08
CA PHE A 43 4.13 -11.98 -3.64
C PHE A 43 5.23 -12.72 -2.87
N ARG A 44 5.71 -13.85 -3.39
CA ARG A 44 6.81 -14.63 -2.77
C ARG A 44 8.15 -13.88 -2.75
N CYS A 45 8.36 -12.91 -3.65
CA CYS A 45 9.54 -12.06 -3.64
C CYS A 45 9.50 -10.95 -2.57
N LEU A 46 8.34 -10.71 -1.95
CA LEU A 46 8.22 -9.74 -0.86
C LEU A 46 9.05 -10.19 0.35
N PRO A 47 9.74 -9.26 1.03
CA PRO A 47 10.33 -9.54 2.33
C PRO A 47 9.28 -10.05 3.34
N PRO A 48 9.67 -10.86 4.34
CA PRO A 48 8.73 -11.40 5.33
C PRO A 48 7.81 -10.36 5.99
N TYR A 49 8.33 -9.18 6.27
CA TYR A 49 7.54 -8.07 6.81
C TYR A 49 6.46 -7.60 5.84
N ASP A 50 6.77 -7.45 4.56
CA ASP A 50 5.81 -6.98 3.57
C ASP A 50 4.75 -8.04 3.28
N GLN A 51 5.12 -9.33 3.28
CA GLN A 51 4.14 -10.42 3.20
C GLN A 51 3.15 -10.35 4.37
N ARG A 52 3.65 -10.14 5.59
CA ARG A 52 2.81 -10.02 6.78
C ARG A 52 1.87 -8.83 6.70
N HIS A 53 2.40 -7.65 6.35
CA HIS A 53 1.60 -6.45 6.15
C HIS A 53 0.53 -6.64 5.06
N SER A 54 0.88 -7.19 3.90
CA SER A 54 -0.08 -7.48 2.84
C SER A 54 -1.21 -8.44 3.30
N LEU A 55 -0.89 -9.42 4.14
CA LEU A 55 -1.89 -10.33 4.73
C LEU A 55 -2.77 -9.63 5.77
N GLU A 56 -2.23 -8.67 6.53
CA GLU A 56 -2.99 -7.85 7.48
C GLU A 56 -3.98 -6.95 6.72
N VAL A 57 -3.56 -6.29 5.64
CA VAL A 57 -4.44 -5.50 4.76
C VAL A 57 -5.52 -6.38 4.14
N LEU A 58 -5.17 -7.57 3.64
CA LEU A 58 -6.13 -8.54 3.11
C LEU A 58 -7.18 -8.91 4.17
N ALA A 59 -6.76 -9.22 5.39
CA ALA A 59 -7.65 -9.58 6.47
C ALA A 59 -8.59 -8.43 6.87
N ALA A 60 -8.09 -7.19 6.90
CA ALA A 60 -8.89 -6.00 7.18
C ALA A 60 -9.97 -5.77 6.11
N LEU A 61 -9.61 -5.91 4.82
CA LEU A 61 -10.57 -5.78 3.73
C LEU A 61 -11.67 -6.86 3.79
N ARG A 62 -11.31 -8.12 4.06
CA ARG A 62 -12.29 -9.20 4.24
C ARG A 62 -13.19 -8.96 5.45
N ALA A 63 -12.65 -8.49 6.56
CA ALA A 63 -13.43 -8.14 7.74
C ALA A 63 -14.42 -6.99 7.47
N ALA A 64 -14.09 -6.10 6.53
CA ALA A 64 -14.98 -5.05 6.04
C ALA A 64 -15.96 -5.52 4.94
N GLY A 65 -15.94 -6.81 4.57
CA GLY A 65 -16.88 -7.43 3.62
C GLY A 65 -16.46 -7.38 2.16
N TYR A 66 -15.22 -7.03 1.86
CA TYR A 66 -14.70 -7.02 0.49
C TYR A 66 -14.18 -8.40 0.09
N GLU A 67 -14.81 -9.01 -0.91
CA GLU A 67 -14.46 -10.36 -1.42
C GLU A 67 -14.05 -10.34 -2.91
N GLU A 68 -14.06 -9.18 -3.55
CA GLU A 68 -13.70 -9.05 -4.95
C GLU A 68 -12.21 -9.37 -5.14
N THR A 69 -11.94 -10.40 -5.99
CA THR A 69 -10.58 -10.89 -6.26
C THR A 69 -9.61 -9.77 -6.66
N ALA A 70 -10.08 -8.79 -7.44
CA ALA A 70 -9.23 -7.68 -7.88
C ALA A 70 -8.79 -6.78 -6.71
N VAL A 71 -9.66 -6.54 -5.74
CA VAL A 71 -9.37 -5.75 -4.53
C VAL A 71 -8.42 -6.52 -3.61
N LEU A 72 -8.69 -7.82 -3.40
CA LEU A 72 -7.86 -8.69 -2.57
C LEU A 72 -6.46 -8.88 -3.17
N ALA A 73 -6.35 -8.97 -4.51
CA ALA A 73 -5.07 -9.01 -5.20
C ALA A 73 -4.28 -7.70 -5.04
N ALA A 74 -4.98 -6.55 -5.03
CA ALA A 74 -4.33 -5.26 -4.75
C ALA A 74 -3.72 -5.25 -3.34
N ALA A 75 -4.44 -5.74 -2.32
CA ALA A 75 -3.94 -5.87 -0.96
C ALA A 75 -2.63 -6.68 -0.89
N LEU A 76 -2.56 -7.78 -1.64
CA LEU A 76 -1.41 -8.66 -1.62
C LEU A 76 -0.19 -8.13 -2.39
N LEU A 77 -0.39 -7.21 -3.35
CA LEU A 77 0.64 -6.79 -4.30
C LEU A 77 1.04 -5.30 -4.21
N HIS A 78 0.34 -4.46 -3.43
CA HIS A 78 0.53 -3.01 -3.44
C HIS A 78 1.97 -2.58 -3.15
N ASP A 79 2.65 -3.31 -2.30
CA ASP A 79 4.02 -3.03 -1.88
C ASP A 79 5.10 -3.76 -2.71
N ALA A 80 4.75 -4.36 -3.84
CA ALA A 80 5.65 -5.16 -4.67
C ALA A 80 6.94 -4.41 -5.09
N ALA A 81 6.88 -3.11 -5.29
CA ALA A 81 8.06 -2.32 -5.64
C ALA A 81 9.02 -2.05 -4.46
N LYS A 82 8.58 -2.25 -3.22
CA LYS A 82 9.42 -2.05 -2.02
C LYS A 82 10.39 -3.22 -1.75
N THR A 83 10.36 -4.30 -2.54
CA THR A 83 11.22 -5.49 -2.37
C THR A 83 12.71 -5.16 -2.30
N ARG A 84 13.15 -4.10 -2.98
CA ARG A 84 14.55 -3.64 -2.99
C ARG A 84 14.91 -2.73 -1.81
N MET A 85 13.92 -2.35 -0.97
CA MET A 85 14.12 -1.44 0.15
C MET A 85 14.25 -2.19 1.47
N ARG A 86 15.49 -2.24 2.00
CA ARG A 86 15.73 -2.83 3.33
C ARG A 86 15.04 -2.02 4.42
N LEU A 87 14.63 -2.67 5.51
CA LEU A 87 13.93 -2.05 6.64
C LEU A 87 14.64 -0.80 7.20
N ARG A 88 15.99 -0.83 7.33
CA ARG A 88 16.79 0.33 7.74
C ARG A 88 16.64 1.54 6.81
N HIS A 89 16.45 1.30 5.51
CA HIS A 89 16.24 2.37 4.54
C HIS A 89 14.85 2.99 4.68
N ARG A 90 13.83 2.18 5.00
CA ARG A 90 12.47 2.68 5.30
C ARG A 90 12.50 3.57 6.54
N ALA A 91 13.17 3.11 7.62
CA ALA A 91 13.35 3.92 8.81
C ALA A 91 14.05 5.25 8.52
N LEU A 92 15.10 5.24 7.68
CA LEU A 92 15.78 6.45 7.24
C LEU A 92 14.86 7.39 6.47
N VAL A 93 14.10 6.88 5.50
CA VAL A 93 13.13 7.69 4.73
C VAL A 93 12.09 8.34 5.64
N VAL A 94 11.52 7.57 6.58
CA VAL A 94 10.54 8.09 7.55
C VAL A 94 11.15 9.18 8.41
N LEU A 95 12.37 8.96 8.93
CA LEU A 95 13.06 9.92 9.78
C LEU A 95 13.36 11.22 9.02
N VAL A 96 13.92 11.14 7.82
CA VAL A 96 14.27 12.32 7.02
C VAL A 96 13.01 13.06 6.57
N ARG A 97 11.93 12.36 6.18
CA ARG A 97 10.64 13.00 5.88
C ARG A 97 10.08 13.77 7.09
N ALA A 98 10.25 13.25 8.30
CA ALA A 98 9.77 13.90 9.51
C ALA A 98 10.60 15.12 9.92
N LEU A 99 11.93 15.07 9.78
CA LEU A 99 12.85 16.11 10.28
C LEU A 99 13.25 17.14 9.20
N ALA A 100 13.30 16.73 7.94
CA ALA A 100 13.76 17.53 6.82
C ALA A 100 12.98 17.21 5.53
N PRO A 101 11.67 17.52 5.46
CA PRO A 101 10.81 17.12 4.33
C PRO A 101 11.31 17.63 2.98
N GLY A 102 11.78 18.88 2.90
CA GLY A 102 12.35 19.43 1.68
C GLY A 102 13.59 18.68 1.17
N LEU A 103 14.41 18.14 2.10
CA LEU A 103 15.55 17.31 1.73
C LEU A 103 15.09 15.93 1.21
N ALA A 104 14.12 15.31 1.87
CA ALA A 104 13.52 14.06 1.41
C ALA A 104 12.93 14.21 0.00
N GLU A 105 12.22 15.31 -0.25
CA GLU A 105 11.65 15.62 -1.57
C GLU A 105 12.75 15.83 -2.63
N ARG A 106 13.81 16.56 -2.31
CA ARG A 106 14.95 16.73 -3.22
C ARG A 106 15.59 15.40 -3.58
N TRP A 107 15.77 14.50 -2.60
CA TRP A 107 16.36 13.18 -2.83
C TRP A 107 15.44 12.22 -3.57
N SER A 108 14.13 12.39 -3.46
CA SER A 108 13.15 11.59 -4.21
C SER A 108 13.14 11.86 -5.71
N ARG A 109 13.64 13.03 -6.14
CA ARG A 109 13.79 13.41 -7.56
C ARG A 109 15.09 12.89 -8.19
N GLY A 110 15.89 12.12 -7.46
CA GLY A 110 17.14 11.55 -7.95
C GLY A 110 16.93 10.44 -9.00
N ASN A 111 18.03 9.89 -9.47
CA ASN A 111 18.04 8.81 -10.47
C ASN A 111 17.79 7.39 -9.88
N GLY A 112 17.46 7.27 -8.63
CA GLY A 112 17.20 5.99 -7.98
C GLY A 112 18.43 5.13 -7.71
N THR A 113 19.63 5.71 -7.76
CA THR A 113 20.88 4.99 -7.51
C THR A 113 21.58 5.47 -6.24
N GLY A 114 22.49 4.64 -5.71
CA GLY A 114 23.28 4.99 -4.55
C GLY A 114 22.45 5.17 -3.27
N TRP A 115 22.89 6.04 -2.39
CA TRP A 115 22.30 6.25 -1.07
C TRP A 115 20.95 6.97 -1.09
N THR A 116 20.59 7.68 -2.18
CA THR A 116 19.28 8.35 -2.36
C THR A 116 18.20 7.40 -2.91
N ALA A 117 18.59 6.23 -3.42
CA ALA A 117 17.66 5.25 -3.98
C ALA A 117 16.43 4.95 -3.08
N PRO A 118 16.54 4.82 -1.75
CA PRO A 118 15.39 4.59 -0.90
C PRO A 118 14.31 5.68 -0.98
N PHE A 119 14.72 6.94 -1.17
CA PHE A 119 13.80 8.08 -1.29
C PHE A 119 13.06 8.07 -2.63
N VAL A 120 13.75 7.70 -3.70
CA VAL A 120 13.15 7.54 -5.03
C VAL A 120 12.17 6.35 -5.03
N ILE A 121 12.56 5.20 -4.46
CA ILE A 121 11.67 4.05 -4.33
C ILE A 121 10.43 4.44 -3.51
N ALA A 122 10.60 5.13 -2.39
CA ALA A 122 9.50 5.56 -1.54
C ALA A 122 8.56 6.59 -2.22
N ALA A 123 9.02 7.32 -3.23
CA ALA A 123 8.21 8.26 -3.98
C ALA A 123 7.45 7.59 -5.14
N HIS A 124 8.05 6.56 -5.74
CA HIS A 124 7.53 5.95 -6.98
C HIS A 124 7.02 4.52 -6.80
N HIS A 125 7.02 3.96 -5.57
CA HIS A 125 6.69 2.55 -5.37
C HIS A 125 5.26 2.21 -5.80
N ALA A 126 4.29 3.12 -5.68
CA ALA A 126 2.93 2.91 -6.13
C ALA A 126 2.86 2.69 -7.64
N GLU A 127 3.52 3.56 -8.42
CA GLU A 127 3.57 3.43 -9.89
C GLU A 127 4.32 2.16 -10.31
N TRP A 128 5.52 1.94 -9.76
CA TRP A 128 6.32 0.74 -10.08
C TRP A 128 5.66 -0.57 -9.58
N GLY A 129 4.90 -0.51 -8.48
CA GLY A 129 4.08 -1.61 -8.01
C GLY A 129 2.97 -1.93 -8.99
N ALA A 130 2.25 -0.91 -9.46
CA ALA A 130 1.22 -1.05 -10.48
C ALA A 130 1.76 -1.61 -11.80
N GLU A 131 2.92 -1.16 -12.26
CA GLU A 131 3.59 -1.73 -13.43
C GLU A 131 3.98 -3.20 -13.23
N THR A 132 4.44 -3.54 -12.02
CA THR A 132 4.81 -4.92 -11.68
C THR A 132 3.57 -5.82 -11.67
N ALA A 133 2.47 -5.35 -11.08
CA ALA A 133 1.19 -6.05 -11.09
C ALA A 133 0.64 -6.22 -12.51
N ALA A 134 0.76 -5.17 -13.36
CA ALA A 134 0.35 -5.24 -14.78
C ALA A 134 1.13 -6.32 -15.54
N ARG A 135 2.45 -6.37 -15.37
CA ARG A 135 3.30 -7.42 -15.98
C ARG A 135 2.96 -8.83 -15.49
N ALA A 136 2.46 -8.96 -14.25
CA ALA A 136 1.98 -10.21 -13.69
C ALA A 136 0.53 -10.54 -14.07
N GLY A 137 -0.06 -9.83 -15.05
CA GLY A 137 -1.40 -10.10 -15.57
C GLY A 137 -2.53 -9.76 -14.58
N SER A 138 -2.35 -8.72 -13.76
CA SER A 138 -3.39 -8.27 -12.83
C SER A 138 -4.56 -7.59 -13.55
N HIS A 139 -5.73 -7.67 -12.92
CA HIS A 139 -6.93 -6.98 -13.39
C HIS A 139 -6.72 -5.44 -13.41
N PRO A 140 -7.33 -4.68 -14.35
CA PRO A 140 -7.19 -3.23 -14.40
C PRO A 140 -7.52 -2.52 -13.08
N LEU A 141 -8.55 -2.95 -12.36
CA LEU A 141 -8.90 -2.42 -11.04
C LEU A 141 -7.77 -2.65 -10.01
N THR A 142 -7.16 -3.83 -9.98
CA THR A 142 -5.99 -4.11 -9.12
C THR A 142 -4.86 -3.11 -9.39
N ILE A 143 -4.57 -2.86 -10.66
CA ILE A 143 -3.51 -1.94 -11.10
C ILE A 143 -3.86 -0.51 -10.69
N ALA A 144 -5.12 -0.08 -10.87
CA ALA A 144 -5.59 1.25 -10.48
C ALA A 144 -5.50 1.47 -8.96
N LEU A 145 -5.96 0.52 -8.16
CA LEU A 145 -5.89 0.59 -6.69
C LEU A 145 -4.43 0.66 -6.22
N ILE A 146 -3.53 -0.17 -6.76
CA ILE A 146 -2.10 -0.13 -6.42
C ILE A 146 -1.49 1.23 -6.80
N ARG A 147 -1.81 1.77 -7.98
CA ARG A 147 -1.29 3.07 -8.44
C ARG A 147 -1.74 4.21 -7.54
N ARG A 148 -2.97 4.16 -7.05
CA ARG A 148 -3.64 5.25 -6.33
C ARG A 148 -3.61 5.10 -4.81
N HIS A 149 -3.03 4.03 -4.23
CA HIS A 149 -3.18 3.74 -2.79
C HIS A 149 -2.64 4.83 -1.84
N HIS A 150 -1.83 5.76 -2.34
CA HIS A 150 -1.40 6.97 -1.61
C HIS A 150 -1.94 8.27 -2.23
N ALA A 151 -2.79 8.19 -3.26
CA ALA A 151 -3.38 9.39 -3.84
C ALA A 151 -4.48 9.94 -2.91
N PRO A 152 -4.66 11.26 -2.85
CA PRO A 152 -5.79 11.82 -2.13
C PRO A 152 -7.10 11.34 -2.78
N LEU A 153 -8.08 11.01 -1.95
CA LEU A 153 -9.43 10.76 -2.42
C LEU A 153 -10.04 12.06 -2.95
N PRO A 154 -10.97 12.00 -3.90
CA PRO A 154 -11.78 13.16 -4.26
C PRO A 154 -12.40 13.74 -3.00
N ALA A 155 -12.45 15.07 -2.88
CA ALA A 155 -13.14 15.70 -1.76
C ALA A 155 -14.62 15.34 -1.82
N ASP A 156 -15.23 15.04 -0.67
CA ASP A 156 -16.68 14.93 -0.59
C ASP A 156 -17.31 16.23 -1.09
N PRO A 157 -18.37 16.19 -1.92
CA PRO A 157 -19.05 17.39 -2.34
C PRO A 157 -19.53 18.18 -1.12
N PRO A 158 -19.46 19.52 -1.16
CA PRO A 158 -19.93 20.33 -0.05
C PRO A 158 -21.41 20.05 0.20
N SER A 159 -21.75 19.64 1.42
CA SER A 159 -23.11 19.28 1.86
C SER A 159 -24.05 20.47 1.99
N SER A 160 -24.02 21.44 1.08
CA SER A 160 -24.87 22.62 1.12
C SER A 160 -25.34 23.06 -0.26
N GLY A 161 -26.56 22.69 -0.62
CA GLY A 161 -27.26 23.26 -1.76
C GLY A 161 -28.33 22.33 -2.31
N GLN A 162 -29.59 22.59 -1.97
CA GLN A 162 -30.75 22.10 -2.71
C GLN A 162 -30.67 22.60 -4.14
N GLY A 163 -30.55 21.71 -5.12
CA GLY A 163 -30.70 22.08 -6.52
C GLY A 163 -29.98 21.10 -7.45
N GLU A 164 -30.80 20.37 -8.19
CA GLU A 164 -30.50 19.60 -9.41
C GLU A 164 -29.54 18.41 -9.28
N GLU A 165 -30.09 17.24 -9.54
CA GLU A 165 -29.48 15.93 -9.61
C GLU A 165 -28.46 15.87 -10.77
N ASP A 166 -27.27 16.43 -10.58
CA ASP A 166 -26.12 16.12 -11.43
C ASP A 166 -25.37 14.94 -10.82
N GLU A 167 -25.45 13.78 -11.50
CA GLU A 167 -24.76 12.52 -11.20
C GLU A 167 -23.20 12.63 -11.14
N ALA A 168 -22.65 13.83 -11.20
CA ALA A 168 -21.22 14.09 -11.30
C ALA A 168 -20.46 14.07 -9.95
N ASP A 169 -21.16 14.04 -8.81
CA ASP A 169 -20.56 14.35 -7.50
C ASP A 169 -20.55 13.19 -6.49
N ALA A 170 -21.00 12.00 -6.87
CA ALA A 170 -20.87 10.81 -6.05
C ALA A 170 -19.51 10.14 -6.29
N LEU A 171 -18.80 9.74 -5.22
CA LEU A 171 -17.62 8.90 -5.31
C LEU A 171 -17.90 7.72 -6.26
N THR A 172 -17.01 7.53 -7.24
CA THR A 172 -17.10 6.37 -8.13
C THR A 172 -16.94 5.08 -7.31
N GLU A 173 -17.38 3.96 -7.84
CA GLU A 173 -17.17 2.65 -7.20
C GLU A 173 -15.66 2.40 -6.96
N GLU A 174 -14.81 2.78 -7.92
CA GLU A 174 -13.35 2.71 -7.75
C GLU A 174 -12.85 3.58 -6.58
N ASP A 175 -13.39 4.78 -6.39
CA ASP A 175 -12.98 5.66 -5.28
C ASP A 175 -13.43 5.12 -3.92
N ARG A 176 -14.61 4.47 -3.85
CA ARG A 176 -15.06 3.78 -2.63
C ARG A 176 -14.16 2.60 -2.28
N LEU A 177 -13.79 1.79 -3.28
CA LEU A 177 -12.84 0.69 -3.11
C LEU A 177 -11.46 1.19 -2.71
N LEU A 178 -11.01 2.32 -3.29
CA LEU A 178 -9.75 2.96 -2.93
C LEU A 178 -9.78 3.47 -1.49
N ALA A 179 -10.87 4.09 -1.05
CA ALA A 179 -11.04 4.56 0.32
C ALA A 179 -10.96 3.40 1.32
N ALA A 180 -11.66 2.31 1.06
CA ALA A 180 -11.62 1.11 1.89
C ALA A 180 -10.21 0.49 1.92
N PHE A 181 -9.54 0.46 0.77
CA PHE A 181 -8.18 -0.03 0.65
C PHE A 181 -7.20 0.80 1.48
N GLN A 182 -7.24 2.13 1.35
CA GLN A 182 -6.39 3.05 2.12
C GLN A 182 -6.64 2.92 3.63
N ALA A 183 -7.89 2.80 4.05
CA ALA A 183 -8.23 2.58 5.46
C ALA A 183 -7.63 1.28 5.98
N ALA A 184 -7.70 0.18 5.21
CA ALA A 184 -7.12 -1.11 5.57
C ALA A 184 -5.58 -1.06 5.63
N ASP A 185 -4.92 -0.31 4.74
CA ASP A 185 -3.46 -0.13 4.71
C ASP A 185 -2.96 0.70 5.89
N ASP A 186 -3.67 1.76 6.27
CA ASP A 186 -3.32 2.64 7.37
C ASP A 186 -3.46 1.98 8.76
N ASP A 187 -4.41 1.03 8.91
CA ASP A 187 -4.70 0.34 10.18
C ASP A 187 -3.82 -0.91 10.42
N SER A 188 -3.01 -1.34 9.44
CA SER A 188 -2.26 -2.61 9.41
C SER A 188 -0.79 -2.53 9.88
#